data_8989a1fade490e2f8ea6b815cfccec6f
#
_entry.id   8989a1fade490e2f8ea6b815cfccec6f
#
_cell.length_a   1.000
_cell.length_b   1.000
_cell.length_c   1.000
_cell.angle_alpha   90.00
_cell.angle_beta   90.00
_cell.angle_gamma   90.00
#
_symmetry.space_group_name_H-M   'P 1'
#
loop_
_entity.id
_entity.type
_entity.pdbx_description
1 polymer ?
#
loop_
_entity_poly.entity_id
_entity_poly.type
_entity_poly.pdbx_seq_one_letter_code
_entity_poly.pdbx_strand_id
1 'polypeptide(L)'
;MKMIMRFLKDYKKECVLAPLFKMLEAIFELFVPLVVSSVIDKGIVNADKGYIMQMCLMLILLAIIGLVCAITAQYFSAKAAVGAATGMRHSLFAHIQTFSFTEMDTLGTSTLVTRMTSDINQVQNGINMVLRLFLRSPFIVFGAMIMAFTIDVKAALVFVAEIPVLALIVFGIMLATRPMYKNVQSGLDKILGITRENLTGVRVIRAFNKEQDEVKRFKNDNESLNRLQKFVGKISGLMNPLTYVVVNVSIIALIWIGGVRVNAGALTQGQVVALYNYMSQILVELIKLANLIITITKALACAGRIESVFDVTSGMADGSVKEAATKEEQPGVEFKNVSLTYSGSGAPSVEGINFKAMKGQTIGVIGGTGSGKSSLVNLIPRLYDATQGEVLVDGVNVKDYDIEALRNKVGIVMQKAVLFKGTIRENMWMGKKGATDEQIDEALEISQSKEFVDSKQGRLDYVIEQGGKNLSGGQRQRLTIARAIVRKPDVLILDDSASALDFATDAALRKAIRGMNNSPTVFIVSQRAASLMYADLIIVLDDGQVAGMGTHDELLANCEVYKEIYESQFKKADSEGGVA
;
A
#
# COMPACT_ATOMS: atom_id res chain seq x y z
N MET A 1 -16.57 -2.65 -9.84
CA MET A 1 -17.26 -1.51 -10.49
C MET A 1 -18.16 -0.72 -9.55
N LYS A 2 -18.96 -1.37 -8.70
CA LYS A 2 -19.81 -0.69 -7.69
C LYS A 2 -19.02 0.26 -6.78
N MET A 3 -17.83 -0.15 -6.33
CA MET A 3 -16.94 0.67 -5.51
C MET A 3 -16.57 2.00 -6.18
N ILE A 4 -16.09 1.99 -7.44
CA ILE A 4 -15.73 3.22 -8.18
C ILE A 4 -16.94 4.16 -8.28
N MET A 5 -18.11 3.62 -8.63
CA MET A 5 -19.35 4.40 -8.75
C MET A 5 -19.78 5.06 -7.43
N ARG A 6 -19.47 4.43 -6.27
CA ARG A 6 -19.73 5.00 -4.96
C ARG A 6 -18.97 6.33 -4.76
N PHE A 7 -17.68 6.36 -5.12
CA PHE A 7 -16.83 7.55 -4.96
C PHE A 7 -17.05 8.61 -6.06
N LEU A 8 -17.66 8.24 -7.18
CA LEU A 8 -18.03 9.19 -8.23
C LEU A 8 -19.40 9.86 -7.99
N LYS A 9 -20.18 9.39 -7.00
CA LYS A 9 -21.52 9.97 -6.72
C LYS A 9 -21.48 11.47 -6.43
N ASP A 10 -20.42 11.94 -5.76
CA ASP A 10 -20.26 13.35 -5.39
C ASP A 10 -19.82 14.22 -6.57
N TYR A 11 -19.35 13.58 -7.66
CA TYR A 11 -18.82 14.22 -8.87
C TYR A 11 -19.70 13.98 -10.10
N LYS A 12 -21.04 13.81 -9.91
CA LYS A 12 -21.98 13.50 -11.01
C LYS A 12 -21.95 14.56 -12.12
N LYS A 13 -21.89 15.84 -11.73
CA LYS A 13 -21.84 16.96 -12.68
C LYS A 13 -20.59 16.86 -13.56
N GLU A 14 -19.44 16.63 -12.96
CA GLU A 14 -18.16 16.50 -13.63
C GLU A 14 -18.13 15.26 -14.55
N CYS A 15 -18.71 14.16 -14.11
CA CYS A 15 -18.81 12.92 -14.89
C CYS A 15 -19.70 13.08 -16.15
N VAL A 16 -20.62 14.01 -16.16
CA VAL A 16 -21.46 14.34 -17.33
C VAL A 16 -20.82 15.42 -18.19
N LEU A 17 -20.31 16.50 -17.55
CA LEU A 17 -19.74 17.64 -18.27
C LEU A 17 -18.44 17.29 -19.01
N ALA A 18 -17.57 16.47 -18.41
CA ALA A 18 -16.30 16.10 -19.05
C ALA A 18 -16.51 15.37 -20.40
N PRO A 19 -17.30 14.29 -20.50
CA PRO A 19 -17.61 13.67 -21.78
C PRO A 19 -18.39 14.57 -22.74
N LEU A 20 -19.30 15.41 -22.21
CA LEU A 20 -20.09 16.33 -23.03
C LEU A 20 -19.17 17.32 -23.78
N PHE A 21 -18.26 18.00 -23.06
CA PHE A 21 -17.31 18.93 -23.69
C PHE A 21 -16.32 18.21 -24.61
N LYS A 22 -15.95 16.95 -24.30
CA LYS A 22 -15.14 16.11 -25.19
C LYS A 22 -15.88 15.72 -26.46
N MET A 23 -17.17 15.49 -26.39
CA MET A 23 -18.01 15.26 -27.57
C MET A 23 -18.17 16.52 -28.42
N LEU A 24 -18.39 17.69 -27.80
CA LEU A 24 -18.45 18.98 -28.50
C LEU A 24 -17.14 19.27 -29.23
N GLU A 25 -15.98 19.06 -28.58
CA GLU A 25 -14.66 19.17 -29.22
C GLU A 25 -14.58 18.27 -30.46
N ALA A 26 -15.02 17.00 -30.35
CA ALA A 26 -15.01 16.04 -31.45
C ALA A 26 -15.92 16.46 -32.60
N ILE A 27 -17.10 17.06 -32.31
CA ILE A 27 -18.01 17.59 -33.34
C ILE A 27 -17.30 18.70 -34.12
N PHE A 28 -16.70 19.67 -33.45
CA PHE A 28 -15.99 20.77 -34.10
C PHE A 28 -14.80 20.27 -34.93
N GLU A 29 -14.06 19.26 -34.44
CA GLU A 29 -12.95 18.63 -35.15
C GLU A 29 -13.40 17.95 -36.45
N LEU A 30 -14.61 17.35 -36.50
CA LEU A 30 -15.17 16.76 -37.72
C LEU A 30 -15.57 17.80 -38.79
N PHE A 31 -15.82 19.06 -38.43
CA PHE A 31 -16.09 20.12 -39.41
C PHE A 31 -14.83 20.69 -40.05
N VAL A 32 -13.65 20.55 -39.45
CA VAL A 32 -12.40 21.09 -39.98
C VAL A 32 -12.10 20.61 -41.42
N PRO A 33 -12.18 19.30 -41.76
CA PRO A 33 -11.93 18.85 -43.10
C PRO A 33 -12.89 19.45 -44.14
N LEU A 34 -14.15 19.71 -43.79
CA LEU A 34 -15.12 20.34 -44.70
C LEU A 34 -14.78 21.79 -44.98
N VAL A 35 -14.35 22.55 -43.97
CA VAL A 35 -13.92 23.93 -44.15
C VAL A 35 -12.66 23.98 -45.03
N VAL A 36 -11.70 23.05 -44.81
CA VAL A 36 -10.53 22.89 -45.67
C VAL A 36 -10.92 22.60 -47.14
N SER A 37 -11.90 21.67 -47.36
CA SER A 37 -12.45 21.42 -48.68
C SER A 37 -12.98 22.69 -49.31
N SER A 38 -13.76 23.49 -48.59
CA SER A 38 -14.32 24.76 -49.08
C SER A 38 -13.23 25.80 -49.41
N VAL A 39 -12.14 25.85 -48.65
CA VAL A 39 -10.98 26.69 -48.99
C VAL A 39 -10.38 26.32 -50.35
N ILE A 40 -10.23 25.01 -50.60
CA ILE A 40 -9.66 24.49 -51.83
C ILE A 40 -10.61 24.78 -53.02
N ASP A 41 -11.87 24.32 -52.91
CA ASP A 41 -12.82 24.30 -54.02
C ASP A 41 -13.33 25.71 -54.40
N LYS A 42 -13.55 26.57 -53.46
CA LYS A 42 -14.11 27.91 -53.70
C LYS A 42 -13.06 29.03 -53.62
N GLY A 43 -12.11 28.91 -52.69
CA GLY A 43 -11.09 29.92 -52.47
C GLY A 43 -9.95 29.83 -53.47
N ILE A 44 -9.26 28.68 -53.50
CA ILE A 44 -8.05 28.52 -54.33
C ILE A 44 -8.43 28.43 -55.82
N VAL A 45 -9.42 27.62 -56.18
CA VAL A 45 -9.85 27.40 -57.57
C VAL A 45 -10.31 28.72 -58.20
N ASN A 46 -11.02 29.58 -57.48
CA ASN A 46 -11.52 30.86 -57.97
C ASN A 46 -10.57 32.03 -57.69
N ALA A 47 -9.40 31.77 -57.11
CA ALA A 47 -8.42 32.81 -56.70
C ALA A 47 -9.02 33.91 -55.78
N ASP A 48 -10.09 33.57 -55.01
CA ASP A 48 -10.79 34.51 -54.11
C ASP A 48 -10.09 34.62 -52.77
N LYS A 49 -9.22 35.62 -52.63
CA LYS A 49 -8.46 35.91 -51.41
C LYS A 49 -9.37 36.26 -50.21
N GLY A 50 -10.53 36.91 -50.47
CA GLY A 50 -11.48 37.29 -49.45
C GLY A 50 -12.12 36.06 -48.80
N TYR A 51 -12.57 35.11 -49.64
CA TYR A 51 -13.14 33.83 -49.20
C TYR A 51 -12.12 32.99 -48.42
N ILE A 52 -10.86 32.91 -48.91
CA ILE A 52 -9.79 32.19 -48.20
C ILE A 52 -9.60 32.79 -46.79
N MET A 53 -9.54 34.12 -46.70
CA MET A 53 -9.36 34.79 -45.38
C MET A 53 -10.53 34.46 -44.42
N GLN A 54 -11.79 34.51 -44.91
CA GLN A 54 -12.95 34.17 -44.09
C GLN A 54 -12.91 32.72 -43.59
N MET A 55 -12.57 31.79 -44.47
CA MET A 55 -12.48 30.37 -44.07
C MET A 55 -11.29 30.10 -43.13
N CYS A 56 -10.16 30.79 -43.30
CA CYS A 56 -9.05 30.74 -42.33
C CYS A 56 -9.46 31.28 -40.96
N LEU A 57 -10.20 32.38 -40.90
CA LEU A 57 -10.77 32.90 -39.64
C LEU A 57 -11.75 31.89 -39.03
N MET A 58 -12.57 31.22 -39.84
CA MET A 58 -13.46 30.14 -39.38
C MET A 58 -12.68 28.98 -38.77
N LEU A 59 -11.56 28.56 -39.39
CA LEU A 59 -10.68 27.51 -38.83
C LEU A 59 -10.07 27.94 -37.49
N ILE A 60 -9.63 29.20 -37.39
CA ILE A 60 -9.12 29.76 -36.12
C ILE A 60 -10.23 29.75 -35.05
N LEU A 61 -11.44 30.15 -35.42
CA LEU A 61 -12.60 30.13 -34.50
C LEU A 61 -12.90 28.71 -34.02
N LEU A 62 -12.96 27.72 -34.92
CA LEU A 62 -13.15 26.32 -34.58
C LEU A 62 -12.04 25.80 -33.66
N ALA A 63 -10.79 26.18 -33.92
CA ALA A 63 -9.65 25.81 -33.08
C ALA A 63 -9.76 26.41 -31.66
N ILE A 64 -10.17 27.69 -31.55
CA ILE A 64 -10.37 28.35 -30.24
C ILE A 64 -11.51 27.66 -29.45
N ILE A 65 -12.64 27.40 -30.10
CA ILE A 65 -13.78 26.71 -29.46
C ILE A 65 -13.37 25.31 -29.03
N GLY A 66 -12.68 24.58 -29.92
CA GLY A 66 -12.14 23.24 -29.61
C GLY A 66 -11.18 23.27 -28.43
N LEU A 67 -10.28 24.27 -28.35
CA LEU A 67 -9.35 24.47 -27.24
C LEU A 67 -10.10 24.70 -25.91
N VAL A 68 -11.09 25.58 -25.90
CA VAL A 68 -11.91 25.86 -24.70
C VAL A 68 -12.64 24.59 -24.26
N CYS A 69 -13.25 23.85 -25.18
CA CYS A 69 -13.90 22.57 -24.89
C CYS A 69 -12.91 21.54 -24.33
N ALA A 70 -11.71 21.43 -24.92
CA ALA A 70 -10.66 20.53 -24.48
C ALA A 70 -10.18 20.83 -23.05
N ILE A 71 -9.90 22.10 -22.74
CA ILE A 71 -9.47 22.56 -21.41
C ILE A 71 -10.57 22.30 -20.39
N THR A 72 -11.81 22.65 -20.70
CA THR A 72 -12.97 22.46 -19.82
C THR A 72 -13.20 20.96 -19.53
N ALA A 73 -13.16 20.13 -20.56
CA ALA A 73 -13.28 18.67 -20.40
C ALA A 73 -12.15 18.09 -19.55
N GLN A 74 -10.91 18.55 -19.76
CA GLN A 74 -9.75 18.12 -18.99
C GLN A 74 -9.89 18.51 -17.52
N TYR A 75 -10.34 19.72 -17.23
CA TYR A 75 -10.57 20.20 -15.87
C TYR A 75 -11.60 19.34 -15.12
N PHE A 76 -12.78 19.13 -15.71
CA PHE A 76 -13.83 18.33 -15.06
C PHE A 76 -13.45 16.87 -14.92
N SER A 77 -12.80 16.28 -15.91
CA SER A 77 -12.29 14.91 -15.84
C SER A 77 -11.23 14.74 -14.74
N ALA A 78 -10.28 15.67 -14.66
CA ALA A 78 -9.25 15.66 -13.62
C ALA A 78 -9.86 15.85 -12.23
N LYS A 79 -10.79 16.79 -12.06
CA LYS A 79 -11.49 17.06 -10.80
C LYS A 79 -12.24 15.81 -10.30
N ALA A 80 -12.99 15.14 -11.17
CA ALA A 80 -13.70 13.91 -10.81
C ALA A 80 -12.75 12.77 -10.45
N ALA A 81 -11.70 12.55 -11.26
CA ALA A 81 -10.74 11.47 -11.06
C ALA A 81 -9.91 11.65 -9.78
N VAL A 82 -9.39 12.87 -9.54
CA VAL A 82 -8.59 13.18 -8.34
C VAL A 82 -9.49 13.16 -7.10
N GLY A 83 -10.70 13.74 -7.17
CA GLY A 83 -11.64 13.75 -6.06
C GLY A 83 -12.06 12.34 -5.64
N ALA A 84 -12.40 11.48 -6.59
CA ALA A 84 -12.72 10.07 -6.31
C ALA A 84 -11.51 9.33 -5.69
N ALA A 85 -10.30 9.55 -6.20
CA ALA A 85 -9.08 8.94 -5.66
C ALA A 85 -8.78 9.43 -4.23
N THR A 86 -9.01 10.70 -3.94
CA THR A 86 -8.85 11.27 -2.58
C THR A 86 -9.85 10.65 -1.62
N GLY A 87 -11.13 10.53 -2.02
CA GLY A 87 -12.15 9.85 -1.24
C GLY A 87 -11.83 8.38 -0.97
N MET A 88 -11.32 7.67 -2.01
CA MET A 88 -10.86 6.28 -1.85
C MET A 88 -9.70 6.16 -0.85
N ARG A 89 -8.68 7.04 -0.93
CA ARG A 89 -7.55 7.03 0.02
C ARG A 89 -8.01 7.27 1.44
N HIS A 90 -8.85 8.28 1.65
CA HIS A 90 -9.39 8.60 2.98
C HIS A 90 -10.18 7.42 3.55
N SER A 91 -11.12 6.88 2.79
CA SER A 91 -11.95 5.76 3.26
C SER A 91 -11.14 4.49 3.48
N LEU A 92 -10.17 4.18 2.60
CA LEU A 92 -9.31 3.01 2.74
C LEU A 92 -8.40 3.13 3.96
N PHE A 93 -7.81 4.30 4.20
CA PHE A 93 -6.99 4.55 5.38
C PHE A 93 -7.81 4.42 6.67
N ALA A 94 -8.99 5.04 6.71
CA ALA A 94 -9.90 4.92 7.86
C ALA A 94 -10.27 3.45 8.12
N HIS A 95 -10.56 2.68 7.06
CA HIS A 95 -10.89 1.27 7.18
C HIS A 95 -9.70 0.42 7.69
N ILE A 96 -8.48 0.66 7.18
CA ILE A 96 -7.26 -0.02 7.65
C ILE A 96 -7.02 0.25 9.15
N GLN A 97 -7.37 1.44 9.65
CA GLN A 97 -7.21 1.76 11.09
C GLN A 97 -8.18 0.97 12.00
N THR A 98 -9.23 0.36 11.44
CA THR A 98 -10.14 -0.53 12.20
C THR A 98 -9.67 -1.98 12.26
N PHE A 99 -8.62 -2.35 11.55
CA PHE A 99 -8.10 -3.72 11.54
C PHE A 99 -7.44 -4.10 12.86
N SER A 100 -7.65 -5.34 13.27
CA SER A 100 -6.85 -5.97 14.31
C SER A 100 -5.47 -6.39 13.78
N PHE A 101 -4.60 -6.84 14.67
CA PHE A 101 -3.30 -7.36 14.27
C PHE A 101 -3.42 -8.59 13.36
N THR A 102 -4.45 -9.41 13.54
CA THR A 102 -4.70 -10.60 12.72
C THR A 102 -4.90 -10.24 11.24
N GLU A 103 -5.74 -9.24 10.94
CA GLU A 103 -5.95 -8.78 9.56
C GLU A 103 -4.70 -8.09 9.01
N MET A 104 -3.99 -7.32 9.85
CA MET A 104 -2.74 -6.67 9.45
C MET A 104 -1.65 -7.67 9.07
N ASP A 105 -1.52 -8.76 9.82
CA ASP A 105 -0.56 -9.84 9.55
C ASP A 105 -0.94 -10.62 8.28
N THR A 106 -2.24 -10.90 8.11
CA THR A 106 -2.75 -11.64 6.94
C THR A 106 -2.57 -10.86 5.64
N LEU A 107 -2.88 -9.57 5.64
CA LEU A 107 -2.77 -8.72 4.44
C LEU A 107 -1.34 -8.26 4.17
N GLY A 108 -0.58 -8.01 5.22
CA GLY A 108 0.77 -7.45 5.19
C GLY A 108 0.81 -5.95 4.86
N THR A 109 1.62 -5.20 5.61
CA THR A 109 1.74 -3.74 5.48
C THR A 109 2.20 -3.29 4.09
N SER A 110 3.10 -4.04 3.44
CA SER A 110 3.58 -3.73 2.09
C SER A 110 2.46 -3.80 1.04
N THR A 111 1.55 -4.75 1.18
CA THR A 111 0.37 -4.88 0.33
C THR A 111 -0.55 -3.68 0.52
N LEU A 112 -0.88 -3.32 1.76
CA LEU A 112 -1.73 -2.16 2.08
C LEU A 112 -1.17 -0.85 1.54
N VAL A 113 0.15 -0.62 1.68
CA VAL A 113 0.82 0.56 1.09
C VAL A 113 0.67 0.57 -0.44
N THR A 114 0.82 -0.59 -1.11
CA THR A 114 0.65 -0.70 -2.57
C THR A 114 -0.79 -0.36 -2.99
N ARG A 115 -1.81 -0.83 -2.21
CA ARG A 115 -3.23 -0.49 -2.47
C ARG A 115 -3.47 1.00 -2.32
N MET A 116 -2.95 1.62 -1.25
CA MET A 116 -3.08 3.06 -0.96
C MET A 116 -2.43 3.97 -2.01
N THR A 117 -1.37 3.52 -2.63
CA THR A 117 -0.55 4.32 -3.56
C THR A 117 -0.77 3.92 -5.02
N SER A 118 -0.14 2.84 -5.45
CA SER A 118 -0.08 2.43 -6.86
C SER A 118 -1.46 2.07 -7.42
N ASP A 119 -2.25 1.27 -6.69
CA ASP A 119 -3.54 0.79 -7.19
C ASP A 119 -4.56 1.93 -7.29
N ILE A 120 -4.64 2.81 -6.29
CA ILE A 120 -5.54 3.99 -6.36
C ILE A 120 -5.11 4.94 -7.49
N ASN A 121 -3.81 5.16 -7.71
CA ASN A 121 -3.33 5.97 -8.82
C ASN A 121 -3.72 5.37 -10.19
N GLN A 122 -3.66 4.04 -10.32
CA GLN A 122 -4.08 3.37 -11.55
C GLN A 122 -5.60 3.49 -11.79
N VAL A 123 -6.41 3.40 -10.73
CA VAL A 123 -7.87 3.65 -10.79
C VAL A 123 -8.14 5.10 -11.18
N GLN A 124 -7.45 6.07 -10.57
CA GLN A 124 -7.55 7.49 -10.90
C GLN A 124 -7.28 7.75 -12.39
N ASN A 125 -6.18 7.18 -12.91
CA ASN A 125 -5.84 7.29 -14.33
C ASN A 125 -6.90 6.66 -15.23
N GLY A 126 -7.44 5.51 -14.83
CA GLY A 126 -8.53 4.85 -15.53
C GLY A 126 -9.79 5.71 -15.61
N ILE A 127 -10.22 6.30 -14.50
CA ILE A 127 -11.38 7.21 -14.45
C ILE A 127 -11.16 8.41 -15.38
N ASN A 128 -9.99 9.06 -15.29
CA ASN A 128 -9.66 10.21 -16.14
C ASN A 128 -9.74 9.84 -17.63
N MET A 129 -9.12 8.73 -18.03
CA MET A 129 -9.11 8.26 -19.42
C MET A 129 -10.51 7.88 -19.93
N VAL A 130 -11.32 7.23 -19.08
CA VAL A 130 -12.70 6.88 -19.45
C VAL A 130 -13.52 8.14 -19.71
N LEU A 131 -13.49 9.12 -18.81
CA LEU A 131 -14.26 10.37 -18.96
C LEU A 131 -13.86 11.18 -20.21
N ARG A 132 -12.63 11.03 -20.68
CA ARG A 132 -12.11 11.78 -21.83
C ARG A 132 -12.25 11.07 -23.17
N LEU A 133 -12.02 9.76 -23.22
CA LEU A 133 -11.82 9.04 -24.48
C LEU A 133 -12.90 8.02 -24.79
N PHE A 134 -13.63 7.52 -23.79
CA PHE A 134 -14.55 6.41 -23.96
C PHE A 134 -15.68 6.70 -24.97
N LEU A 135 -16.25 7.90 -24.91
CA LEU A 135 -17.26 8.34 -25.87
C LEU A 135 -16.66 9.03 -27.08
N ARG A 136 -15.56 9.79 -26.91
CA ARG A 136 -14.94 10.57 -27.97
C ARG A 136 -14.39 9.71 -29.10
N SER A 137 -13.60 8.67 -28.80
CA SER A 137 -12.93 7.91 -29.86
C SER A 137 -13.90 7.14 -30.76
N PRO A 138 -14.90 6.40 -30.25
CA PRO A 138 -15.93 5.82 -31.11
C PRO A 138 -16.71 6.88 -31.90
N PHE A 139 -17.04 8.01 -31.26
CA PHE A 139 -17.78 9.09 -31.90
C PHE A 139 -17.03 9.68 -33.09
N ILE A 140 -15.72 9.90 -33.01
CA ILE A 140 -14.92 10.40 -34.13
C ILE A 140 -14.83 9.35 -35.24
N VAL A 141 -14.61 8.06 -34.92
CA VAL A 141 -14.51 6.99 -35.91
C VAL A 141 -15.81 6.87 -36.71
N PHE A 142 -16.95 6.75 -36.03
CA PHE A 142 -18.26 6.68 -36.71
C PHE A 142 -18.66 8.02 -37.33
N GLY A 143 -18.35 9.15 -36.66
CA GLY A 143 -18.61 10.48 -37.18
C GLY A 143 -17.86 10.76 -38.47
N ALA A 144 -16.57 10.45 -38.54
CA ALA A 144 -15.77 10.60 -39.77
C ALA A 144 -16.30 9.71 -40.91
N MET A 145 -16.73 8.47 -40.59
CA MET A 145 -17.37 7.60 -41.56
C MET A 145 -18.69 8.19 -42.10
N ILE A 146 -19.57 8.67 -41.20
CA ILE A 146 -20.84 9.33 -41.60
C ILE A 146 -20.54 10.56 -42.44
N MET A 147 -19.58 11.41 -42.06
CA MET A 147 -19.19 12.57 -42.86
C MET A 147 -18.65 12.19 -44.24
N ALA A 148 -17.89 11.09 -44.33
CA ALA A 148 -17.45 10.56 -45.63
C ALA A 148 -18.63 10.16 -46.51
N PHE A 149 -19.67 9.49 -45.96
CA PHE A 149 -20.89 9.15 -46.68
C PHE A 149 -21.69 10.36 -47.17
N THR A 150 -21.65 11.48 -46.44
CA THR A 150 -22.32 12.73 -46.90
C THR A 150 -21.60 13.38 -48.06
N ILE A 151 -20.30 13.11 -48.25
CA ILE A 151 -19.51 13.64 -49.38
C ILE A 151 -19.72 12.77 -50.60
N ASP A 152 -19.42 11.49 -50.56
CA ASP A 152 -19.61 10.55 -51.66
C ASP A 152 -19.71 9.11 -51.17
N VAL A 153 -20.79 8.42 -51.55
CA VAL A 153 -21.08 7.05 -51.10
C VAL A 153 -20.04 6.04 -51.63
N LYS A 154 -19.57 6.18 -52.89
CA LYS A 154 -18.61 5.25 -53.50
C LYS A 154 -17.22 5.37 -52.86
N ALA A 155 -16.78 6.59 -52.60
CA ALA A 155 -15.51 6.85 -51.89
C ALA A 155 -15.60 6.42 -50.41
N ALA A 156 -16.76 6.58 -49.77
CA ALA A 156 -16.99 6.17 -48.40
C ALA A 156 -16.93 4.64 -48.18
N LEU A 157 -17.17 3.81 -49.21
CA LEU A 157 -17.01 2.36 -49.10
C LEU A 157 -15.57 1.93 -48.75
N VAL A 158 -14.56 2.76 -49.09
CA VAL A 158 -13.18 2.50 -48.68
C VAL A 158 -13.04 2.48 -47.14
N PHE A 159 -13.74 3.38 -46.43
CA PHE A 159 -13.74 3.42 -44.98
C PHE A 159 -14.42 2.19 -44.36
N VAL A 160 -15.49 1.71 -44.97
CA VAL A 160 -16.18 0.50 -44.52
C VAL A 160 -15.29 -0.75 -44.63
N ALA A 161 -14.41 -0.80 -45.62
CA ALA A 161 -13.42 -1.87 -45.75
C ALA A 161 -12.21 -1.66 -44.79
N GLU A 162 -11.73 -0.43 -44.69
CA GLU A 162 -10.53 -0.08 -43.89
C GLU A 162 -10.72 -0.30 -42.40
N ILE A 163 -11.82 0.21 -41.80
CA ILE A 163 -12.06 0.18 -40.37
C ILE A 163 -12.02 -1.26 -39.80
N PRO A 164 -12.71 -2.26 -40.36
CA PRO A 164 -12.60 -3.64 -39.86
C PRO A 164 -11.19 -4.23 -40.01
N VAL A 165 -10.47 -3.92 -41.08
CA VAL A 165 -9.10 -4.42 -41.31
C VAL A 165 -8.15 -3.81 -40.27
N LEU A 166 -8.22 -2.50 -40.04
CA LEU A 166 -7.44 -1.83 -39.00
C LEU A 166 -7.79 -2.37 -37.62
N ALA A 167 -9.08 -2.53 -37.31
CA ALA A 167 -9.52 -3.09 -36.04
C ALA A 167 -8.97 -4.52 -35.87
N LEU A 168 -9.02 -5.36 -36.87
CA LEU A 168 -8.47 -6.73 -36.84
C LEU A 168 -6.97 -6.73 -36.54
N ILE A 169 -6.19 -5.85 -37.17
CA ILE A 169 -4.74 -5.74 -36.96
C ILE A 169 -4.44 -5.23 -35.55
N VAL A 170 -5.05 -4.11 -35.15
CA VAL A 170 -4.78 -3.47 -33.86
C VAL A 170 -5.18 -4.39 -32.70
N PHE A 171 -6.42 -4.89 -32.71
CA PHE A 171 -6.91 -5.77 -31.65
C PHE A 171 -6.27 -7.15 -31.71
N GLY A 172 -5.98 -7.68 -32.91
CA GLY A 172 -5.30 -8.96 -33.12
C GLY A 172 -3.89 -8.94 -32.48
N ILE A 173 -3.08 -7.94 -32.81
CA ILE A 173 -1.74 -7.77 -32.21
C ILE A 173 -1.84 -7.53 -30.70
N MET A 174 -2.78 -6.69 -30.24
CA MET A 174 -2.97 -6.42 -28.82
C MET A 174 -3.33 -7.69 -28.04
N LEU A 175 -4.26 -8.50 -28.52
CA LEU A 175 -4.67 -9.76 -27.89
C LEU A 175 -3.54 -10.80 -27.90
N ALA A 176 -2.80 -10.91 -29.00
CA ALA A 176 -1.65 -11.81 -29.12
C ALA A 176 -0.49 -11.42 -28.19
N THR A 177 -0.21 -10.12 -28.05
CA THR A 177 0.91 -9.64 -27.21
C THR A 177 0.59 -9.60 -25.73
N ARG A 178 -0.68 -9.54 -25.33
CA ARG A 178 -1.11 -9.48 -23.91
C ARG A 178 -0.54 -10.61 -23.03
N PRO A 179 -0.64 -11.91 -23.39
CA PRO A 179 -0.04 -12.99 -22.60
C PRO A 179 1.48 -12.92 -22.58
N MET A 180 2.08 -12.48 -23.69
CA MET A 180 3.53 -12.35 -23.80
C MET A 180 4.09 -11.26 -22.88
N TYR A 181 3.41 -10.10 -22.77
CA TYR A 181 3.75 -9.06 -21.81
C TYR A 181 3.65 -9.55 -20.36
N LYS A 182 2.71 -10.46 -20.05
CA LYS A 182 2.63 -11.09 -18.74
C LYS A 182 3.89 -11.91 -18.43
N ASN A 183 4.42 -12.66 -19.41
CA ASN A 183 5.66 -13.42 -19.26
C ASN A 183 6.88 -12.50 -19.09
N VAL A 184 6.93 -11.40 -19.84
CA VAL A 184 7.97 -10.36 -19.66
C VAL A 184 7.92 -9.78 -18.25
N GLN A 185 6.72 -9.48 -17.74
CA GLN A 185 6.57 -8.96 -16.38
C GLN A 185 7.05 -9.97 -15.34
N SER A 186 6.69 -11.25 -15.47
CA SER A 186 7.18 -12.32 -14.60
C SER A 186 8.71 -12.46 -14.63
N GLY A 187 9.31 -12.34 -15.81
CA GLY A 187 10.76 -12.31 -15.96
C GLY A 187 11.41 -11.09 -15.27
N LEU A 188 10.79 -9.92 -15.37
CA LEU A 188 11.24 -8.71 -14.69
C LEU A 188 11.15 -8.86 -13.16
N ASP A 189 10.04 -9.41 -12.65
CA ASP A 189 9.86 -9.65 -11.22
C ASP A 189 10.93 -10.61 -10.68
N LYS A 190 11.33 -11.62 -11.47
CA LYS A 190 12.44 -12.52 -11.13
C LYS A 190 13.78 -11.77 -11.02
N ILE A 191 14.10 -10.92 -11.99
CA ILE A 191 15.32 -10.07 -11.97
C ILE A 191 15.33 -9.14 -10.75
N LEU A 192 14.19 -8.50 -10.47
CA LEU A 192 14.04 -7.65 -9.27
C LEU A 192 14.22 -8.45 -7.98
N GLY A 193 13.69 -9.69 -7.94
CA GLY A 193 13.90 -10.62 -6.82
C GLY A 193 15.37 -10.91 -6.58
N ILE A 194 16.11 -11.33 -7.62
CA ILE A 194 17.57 -11.59 -7.55
C ILE A 194 18.33 -10.34 -7.11
N THR A 195 17.99 -9.17 -7.66
CA THR A 195 18.64 -7.91 -7.29
C THR A 195 18.44 -7.57 -5.81
N ARG A 196 17.19 -7.74 -5.30
CA ARG A 196 16.88 -7.51 -3.88
C ARG A 196 17.63 -8.49 -2.98
N GLU A 197 17.64 -9.77 -3.34
CA GLU A 197 18.36 -10.82 -2.62
C GLU A 197 19.85 -10.49 -2.53
N ASN A 198 20.48 -10.14 -3.65
CA ASN A 198 21.89 -9.79 -3.73
C ASN A 198 22.25 -8.53 -2.92
N LEU A 199 21.41 -7.47 -3.00
CA LEU A 199 21.64 -6.24 -2.22
C LEU A 199 21.48 -6.47 -0.71
N THR A 200 20.51 -7.27 -0.31
CA THR A 200 20.27 -7.61 1.10
C THR A 200 21.35 -8.55 1.62
N GLY A 201 21.75 -9.54 0.83
CA GLY A 201 22.73 -10.56 1.16
C GLY A 201 24.18 -10.23 0.79
N VAL A 202 24.50 -8.99 0.38
CA VAL A 202 25.82 -8.62 -0.16
C VAL A 202 27.00 -9.00 0.74
N ARG A 203 26.83 -8.92 2.07
CA ARG A 203 27.86 -9.31 3.03
C ARG A 203 28.11 -10.82 3.00
N VAL A 204 27.05 -11.61 2.85
CA VAL A 204 27.17 -13.08 2.75
C VAL A 204 27.84 -13.48 1.44
N ILE A 205 27.40 -12.89 0.31
CA ILE A 205 27.98 -13.14 -1.01
C ILE A 205 29.49 -12.89 -0.99
N ARG A 206 29.93 -11.75 -0.41
CA ARG A 206 31.36 -11.41 -0.28
C ARG A 206 32.10 -12.31 0.69
N ALA A 207 31.49 -12.67 1.82
CA ALA A 207 32.11 -13.56 2.80
C ALA A 207 32.40 -14.96 2.24
N PHE A 208 31.57 -15.42 1.28
CA PHE A 208 31.72 -16.72 0.63
C PHE A 208 32.35 -16.65 -0.77
N ASN A 209 32.83 -15.47 -1.23
CA ASN A 209 33.42 -15.24 -2.57
C ASN A 209 32.52 -15.73 -3.71
N LYS A 210 31.20 -15.45 -3.63
CA LYS A 210 30.17 -15.90 -4.59
C LYS A 210 29.74 -14.84 -5.59
N GLU A 211 30.47 -13.71 -5.70
CA GLU A 211 30.13 -12.60 -6.60
C GLU A 211 30.03 -13.06 -8.06
N GLN A 212 30.98 -13.89 -8.52
CA GLN A 212 31.01 -14.35 -9.90
C GLN A 212 29.83 -15.30 -10.22
N ASP A 213 29.44 -16.14 -9.27
CA ASP A 213 28.32 -17.06 -9.42
C ASP A 213 27.01 -16.25 -9.54
N GLU A 214 26.82 -15.23 -8.69
CA GLU A 214 25.64 -14.36 -8.73
C GLU A 214 25.61 -13.47 -9.98
N VAL A 215 26.74 -12.95 -10.45
CA VAL A 215 26.83 -12.23 -11.72
C VAL A 215 26.42 -13.14 -12.88
N LYS A 216 26.86 -14.40 -12.89
CA LYS A 216 26.52 -15.37 -13.92
C LYS A 216 25.03 -15.71 -13.88
N ARG A 217 24.46 -15.92 -12.68
CA ARG A 217 23.02 -16.17 -12.46
C ARG A 217 22.19 -15.00 -12.99
N PHE A 218 22.52 -13.77 -12.58
CA PHE A 218 21.86 -12.55 -13.03
C PHE A 218 21.93 -12.40 -14.55
N LYS A 219 23.11 -12.60 -15.15
CA LYS A 219 23.32 -12.50 -16.60
C LYS A 219 22.43 -13.49 -17.36
N ASN A 220 22.37 -14.75 -16.95
CA ASN A 220 21.55 -15.77 -17.60
C ASN A 220 20.07 -15.44 -17.58
N ASP A 221 19.55 -15.01 -16.42
CA ASP A 221 18.13 -14.62 -16.27
C ASP A 221 17.82 -13.32 -17.03
N ASN A 222 18.75 -12.36 -17.03
CA ASN A 222 18.62 -11.13 -17.80
C ASN A 222 18.64 -11.38 -19.32
N GLU A 223 19.47 -12.30 -19.80
CA GLU A 223 19.48 -12.71 -21.22
C GLU A 223 18.18 -13.41 -21.62
N SER A 224 17.60 -14.20 -20.71
CA SER A 224 16.29 -14.82 -20.92
C SER A 224 15.18 -13.76 -21.02
N LEU A 225 15.16 -12.80 -20.10
CA LEU A 225 14.24 -11.65 -20.14
C LEU A 225 14.41 -10.84 -21.43
N ASN A 226 15.65 -10.56 -21.84
CA ASN A 226 15.98 -9.81 -23.05
C ASN A 226 15.43 -10.53 -24.30
N ARG A 227 15.57 -11.86 -24.39
CA ARG A 227 14.98 -12.67 -25.50
C ARG A 227 13.47 -12.53 -25.55
N LEU A 228 12.79 -12.61 -24.39
CA LEU A 228 11.35 -12.42 -24.31
C LEU A 228 10.94 -11.00 -24.72
N GLN A 229 11.61 -9.97 -24.20
CA GLN A 229 11.34 -8.57 -24.55
C GLN A 229 11.55 -8.31 -26.05
N LYS A 230 12.65 -8.81 -26.63
CA LYS A 230 12.89 -8.70 -28.08
C LYS A 230 11.82 -9.39 -28.92
N PHE A 231 11.37 -10.57 -28.50
CA PHE A 231 10.31 -11.28 -29.23
C PHE A 231 8.99 -10.52 -29.17
N VAL A 232 8.56 -10.08 -27.99
CA VAL A 232 7.35 -9.25 -27.85
C VAL A 232 7.49 -7.93 -28.58
N GLY A 233 8.68 -7.30 -28.51
CA GLY A 233 8.99 -6.07 -29.23
C GLY A 233 8.89 -6.21 -30.74
N LYS A 234 9.33 -7.34 -31.32
CA LYS A 234 9.16 -7.64 -32.76
C LYS A 234 7.69 -7.72 -33.16
N ILE A 235 6.86 -8.42 -32.37
CA ILE A 235 5.42 -8.57 -32.69
C ILE A 235 4.68 -7.25 -32.50
N SER A 236 4.89 -6.57 -31.37
CA SER A 236 4.23 -5.28 -31.12
C SER A 236 4.74 -4.18 -32.05
N GLY A 237 6.01 -4.26 -32.46
CA GLY A 237 6.59 -3.33 -33.43
C GLY A 237 5.99 -3.46 -34.85
N LEU A 238 5.38 -4.58 -35.19
CA LEU A 238 4.66 -4.75 -36.46
C LEU A 238 3.36 -3.95 -36.54
N MET A 239 2.83 -3.50 -35.40
CA MET A 239 1.55 -2.78 -35.36
C MET A 239 1.60 -1.51 -36.22
N ASN A 240 2.61 -0.64 -36.03
CA ASN A 240 2.71 0.60 -36.79
C ASN A 240 2.94 0.36 -38.29
N PRO A 241 3.94 -0.46 -38.75
CA PRO A 241 4.12 -0.72 -40.16
C PRO A 241 2.87 -1.31 -40.85
N LEU A 242 2.21 -2.28 -40.19
CA LEU A 242 1.01 -2.90 -40.78
C LEU A 242 -0.16 -1.91 -40.87
N THR A 243 -0.41 -1.14 -39.84
CA THR A 243 -1.46 -0.11 -39.86
C THR A 243 -1.16 0.98 -40.89
N TYR A 244 0.11 1.41 -41.03
CA TYR A 244 0.51 2.37 -42.06
C TYR A 244 0.35 1.81 -43.48
N VAL A 245 0.68 0.54 -43.70
CA VAL A 245 0.46 -0.09 -45.01
C VAL A 245 -1.02 -0.08 -45.37
N VAL A 246 -1.90 -0.50 -44.46
CA VAL A 246 -3.36 -0.51 -44.68
C VAL A 246 -3.86 0.89 -45.00
N VAL A 247 -3.51 1.88 -44.16
CA VAL A 247 -3.95 3.27 -44.38
C VAL A 247 -3.43 3.83 -45.70
N ASN A 248 -2.15 3.62 -46.04
CA ASN A 248 -1.62 4.14 -47.28
C ASN A 248 -2.25 3.44 -48.51
N VAL A 249 -2.52 2.14 -48.43
CA VAL A 249 -3.26 1.43 -49.50
C VAL A 249 -4.68 1.99 -49.64
N SER A 250 -5.36 2.23 -48.48
CA SER A 250 -6.69 2.85 -48.49
C SER A 250 -6.66 4.30 -49.01
N ILE A 251 -5.61 5.07 -48.69
CA ILE A 251 -5.40 6.42 -49.25
C ILE A 251 -5.17 6.37 -50.74
N ILE A 252 -4.36 5.43 -51.24
CA ILE A 252 -4.14 5.24 -52.70
C ILE A 252 -5.46 4.89 -53.36
N ALA A 253 -6.23 3.96 -52.80
CA ALA A 253 -7.54 3.59 -53.32
C ALA A 253 -8.51 4.80 -53.32
N LEU A 254 -8.51 5.56 -52.25
CA LEU A 254 -9.33 6.77 -52.12
C LEU A 254 -8.95 7.84 -53.15
N ILE A 255 -7.65 8.10 -53.34
CA ILE A 255 -7.16 9.07 -54.32
C ILE A 255 -7.52 8.60 -55.74
N TRP A 256 -7.35 7.30 -56.04
CA TRP A 256 -7.73 6.72 -57.34
C TRP A 256 -9.22 6.88 -57.61
N ILE A 257 -10.08 6.40 -56.69
CA ILE A 257 -11.54 6.52 -56.82
C ILE A 257 -11.94 8.00 -56.85
N GLY A 258 -11.36 8.81 -55.95
CA GLY A 258 -11.60 10.25 -55.94
C GLY A 258 -11.22 10.94 -57.23
N GLY A 259 -10.04 10.64 -57.80
CA GLY A 259 -9.59 11.17 -59.09
C GLY A 259 -10.54 10.83 -60.25
N VAL A 260 -10.97 9.57 -60.36
CA VAL A 260 -11.98 9.15 -61.33
C VAL A 260 -13.30 9.89 -61.12
N ARG A 261 -13.74 10.07 -59.89
CA ARG A 261 -14.97 10.78 -59.54
C ARG A 261 -14.88 12.29 -59.80
N VAL A 262 -13.72 12.90 -59.57
CA VAL A 262 -13.46 14.32 -59.89
C VAL A 262 -13.49 14.53 -61.39
N ASN A 263 -12.84 13.65 -62.17
CA ASN A 263 -12.87 13.72 -63.62
C ASN A 263 -14.28 13.54 -64.23
N ALA A 264 -15.13 12.75 -63.54
CA ALA A 264 -16.54 12.59 -63.88
C ALA A 264 -17.45 13.74 -63.39
N GLY A 265 -16.90 14.76 -62.74
CA GLY A 265 -17.63 15.92 -62.20
C GLY A 265 -18.51 15.60 -60.97
N ALA A 266 -18.34 14.43 -60.35
CA ALA A 266 -19.15 13.97 -59.21
C ALA A 266 -18.54 14.36 -57.85
N LEU A 267 -17.24 14.66 -57.78
CA LEU A 267 -16.52 15.14 -56.62
C LEU A 267 -15.66 16.36 -56.97
N THR A 268 -15.31 17.16 -55.95
CA THR A 268 -14.33 18.23 -56.05
C THR A 268 -12.98 17.80 -55.48
N GLN A 269 -11.90 18.56 -55.84
CA GLN A 269 -10.57 18.26 -55.31
C GLN A 269 -10.50 18.42 -53.78
N GLY A 270 -11.15 19.46 -53.24
CA GLY A 270 -11.19 19.72 -51.79
C GLY A 270 -11.95 18.62 -51.04
N GLN A 271 -13.00 18.03 -51.64
CA GLN A 271 -13.72 16.91 -51.06
C GLN A 271 -12.85 15.66 -50.94
N VAL A 272 -11.96 15.39 -51.89
CA VAL A 272 -10.99 14.28 -51.80
C VAL A 272 -10.00 14.52 -50.64
N VAL A 273 -9.54 15.78 -50.47
CA VAL A 273 -8.67 16.15 -49.33
C VAL A 273 -9.40 16.00 -47.98
N ALA A 274 -10.69 16.35 -47.93
CA ALA A 274 -11.48 16.14 -46.72
C ALA A 274 -11.60 14.64 -46.37
N LEU A 275 -11.87 13.78 -47.34
CA LEU A 275 -11.90 12.34 -47.13
C LEU A 275 -10.55 11.79 -46.65
N TYR A 276 -9.44 12.25 -47.23
CA TYR A 276 -8.09 11.91 -46.76
C TYR A 276 -7.87 12.26 -45.27
N ASN A 277 -8.30 13.46 -44.84
CA ASN A 277 -8.18 13.88 -43.46
C ASN A 277 -9.01 13.04 -42.51
N TYR A 278 -10.26 12.67 -42.88
CA TYR A 278 -11.09 11.75 -42.08
C TYR A 278 -10.45 10.38 -41.93
N MET A 279 -9.86 9.84 -42.99
CA MET A 279 -9.16 8.55 -42.93
C MET A 279 -7.99 8.57 -41.93
N SER A 280 -7.19 9.62 -41.97
CA SER A 280 -6.06 9.83 -41.03
C SER A 280 -6.52 9.96 -39.57
N GLN A 281 -7.66 10.61 -39.33
CA GLN A 281 -8.24 10.74 -37.99
C GLN A 281 -8.69 9.39 -37.41
N ILE A 282 -9.31 8.53 -38.25
CA ILE A 282 -9.79 7.19 -37.83
C ILE A 282 -8.64 6.34 -37.29
N LEU A 283 -7.49 6.32 -37.98
CA LEU A 283 -6.32 5.56 -37.55
C LEU A 283 -5.87 5.99 -36.12
N VAL A 284 -5.72 7.29 -35.91
CA VAL A 284 -5.27 7.84 -34.62
C VAL A 284 -6.24 7.49 -33.50
N GLU A 285 -7.55 7.58 -33.76
CA GLU A 285 -8.57 7.29 -32.75
C GLU A 285 -8.70 5.79 -32.46
N LEU A 286 -8.50 4.89 -33.42
CA LEU A 286 -8.46 3.44 -33.17
C LEU A 286 -7.29 3.04 -32.26
N ILE A 287 -6.12 3.63 -32.46
CA ILE A 287 -4.96 3.41 -31.57
C ILE A 287 -5.24 3.93 -30.16
N LYS A 288 -5.84 5.11 -30.02
CA LYS A 288 -6.25 5.66 -28.71
C LYS A 288 -7.26 4.75 -28.02
N LEU A 289 -8.24 4.21 -28.75
CA LEU A 289 -9.25 3.29 -28.23
C LEU A 289 -8.64 1.98 -27.72
N ALA A 290 -7.67 1.41 -28.43
CA ALA A 290 -6.95 0.22 -27.99
C ALA A 290 -6.20 0.46 -26.66
N ASN A 291 -5.48 1.58 -26.55
CA ASN A 291 -4.79 1.97 -25.33
C ASN A 291 -5.75 2.23 -24.16
N LEU A 292 -6.92 2.79 -24.43
CA LEU A 292 -7.97 3.01 -23.46
C LEU A 292 -8.46 1.68 -22.86
N ILE A 293 -8.71 0.67 -23.69
CA ILE A 293 -9.15 -0.67 -23.24
C ILE A 293 -8.12 -1.28 -22.27
N ILE A 294 -6.82 -1.17 -22.60
CA ILE A 294 -5.74 -1.65 -21.73
C ILE A 294 -5.78 -0.91 -20.38
N THR A 295 -5.94 0.40 -20.42
CA THR A 295 -5.96 1.24 -19.19
C THR A 295 -7.17 0.93 -18.32
N ILE A 296 -8.35 0.75 -18.92
CA ILE A 296 -9.58 0.36 -18.20
C ILE A 296 -9.38 -1.01 -17.54
N THR A 297 -8.84 -1.99 -18.28
CA THR A 297 -8.62 -3.35 -17.75
C THR A 297 -7.69 -3.32 -16.52
N LYS A 298 -6.60 -2.55 -16.58
CA LYS A 298 -5.69 -2.36 -15.44
C LYS A 298 -6.39 -1.68 -14.26
N ALA A 299 -7.13 -0.60 -14.51
CA ALA A 299 -7.85 0.13 -13.47
C ALA A 299 -8.91 -0.73 -12.78
N LEU A 300 -9.65 -1.56 -13.51
CA LEU A 300 -10.63 -2.49 -12.95
C LEU A 300 -9.98 -3.58 -12.09
N ALA A 301 -8.84 -4.13 -12.53
CA ALA A 301 -8.08 -5.08 -11.74
C ALA A 301 -7.57 -4.46 -10.42
N CYS A 302 -7.05 -3.21 -10.47
CA CYS A 302 -6.65 -2.48 -9.27
C CYS A 302 -7.84 -2.18 -8.35
N ALA A 303 -8.98 -1.80 -8.92
CA ALA A 303 -10.21 -1.56 -8.15
C ALA A 303 -10.68 -2.82 -7.42
N GLY A 304 -10.63 -4.00 -8.07
CA GLY A 304 -10.96 -5.28 -7.42
C GLY A 304 -10.04 -5.60 -6.23
N ARG A 305 -8.73 -5.30 -6.36
CA ARG A 305 -7.78 -5.47 -5.25
C ARG A 305 -8.00 -4.48 -4.09
N ILE A 306 -8.46 -3.27 -4.37
CA ILE A 306 -8.85 -2.31 -3.33
C ILE A 306 -10.15 -2.77 -2.67
N GLU A 307 -11.13 -3.23 -3.46
CA GLU A 307 -12.42 -3.75 -2.99
C GLU A 307 -12.21 -4.93 -2.03
N SER A 308 -11.28 -5.85 -2.33
CA SER A 308 -10.94 -6.98 -1.45
C SER A 308 -10.38 -6.56 -0.08
N VAL A 309 -9.78 -5.38 0.06
CA VAL A 309 -9.37 -4.86 1.38
C VAL A 309 -10.57 -4.30 2.13
N PHE A 310 -11.53 -3.65 1.44
CA PHE A 310 -12.77 -3.19 2.07
C PHE A 310 -13.70 -4.35 2.52
N ASP A 311 -13.59 -5.50 1.86
CA ASP A 311 -14.38 -6.71 2.21
C ASP A 311 -13.86 -7.40 3.48
N VAL A 312 -12.63 -7.10 3.90
CA VAL A 312 -12.08 -7.59 5.16
C VAL A 312 -12.68 -6.80 6.32
N THR A 313 -13.42 -7.48 7.18
CA THR A 313 -13.95 -6.90 8.42
C THR A 313 -13.07 -7.29 9.58
N SER A 314 -12.88 -6.40 10.55
CA SER A 314 -12.18 -6.75 11.79
C SER A 314 -12.91 -7.89 12.48
N GLY A 315 -12.20 -8.99 12.79
CA GLY A 315 -12.74 -10.12 13.54
C GLY A 315 -12.93 -9.82 15.03
N MET A 316 -12.40 -8.68 15.50
CA MET A 316 -12.41 -8.27 16.88
C MET A 316 -13.58 -7.30 17.14
N ALA A 317 -14.64 -7.79 17.79
CA ALA A 317 -15.77 -6.96 18.21
C ALA A 317 -15.38 -6.12 19.43
N ASP A 318 -15.80 -4.87 19.49
CA ASP A 318 -15.61 -4.01 20.65
C ASP A 318 -16.58 -4.42 21.77
N GLY A 319 -16.10 -4.41 23.01
CA GLY A 319 -16.95 -4.66 24.18
C GLY A 319 -17.55 -3.36 24.72
N SER A 320 -18.28 -3.48 25.82
CA SER A 320 -19.04 -2.35 26.40
C SER A 320 -18.53 -1.91 27.78
N VAL A 321 -17.66 -2.70 28.43
CA VAL A 321 -17.19 -2.42 29.78
C VAL A 321 -16.06 -1.39 29.74
N LYS A 322 -16.28 -0.22 30.34
CA LYS A 322 -15.28 0.85 30.42
C LYS A 322 -14.52 0.84 31.74
N GLU A 323 -15.16 0.46 32.81
CA GLU A 323 -14.57 0.38 34.14
C GLU A 323 -14.92 -0.95 34.81
N ALA A 324 -13.91 -1.66 35.34
CA ALA A 324 -14.14 -2.85 36.13
C ALA A 324 -14.45 -2.48 37.58
N ALA A 325 -15.37 -3.20 38.22
CA ALA A 325 -15.59 -3.07 39.66
C ALA A 325 -14.36 -3.66 40.39
N THR A 326 -13.53 -2.80 40.94
CA THR A 326 -12.30 -3.19 41.60
C THR A 326 -12.59 -3.79 42.96
N LYS A 327 -12.20 -5.04 43.20
CA LYS A 327 -12.18 -5.70 44.50
C LYS A 327 -10.73 -5.85 44.96
N GLU A 328 -10.42 -5.64 46.24
CA GLU A 328 -9.04 -5.65 46.76
C GLU A 328 -8.32 -7.00 46.59
N GLU A 329 -9.05 -8.12 46.67
CA GLU A 329 -8.48 -9.47 46.58
C GLU A 329 -8.47 -10.04 45.16
N GLN A 330 -8.76 -9.25 44.14
CA GLN A 330 -8.93 -9.73 42.75
C GLN A 330 -7.59 -9.69 41.99
N PRO A 331 -7.24 -10.76 41.22
CA PRO A 331 -6.06 -10.74 40.37
C PRO A 331 -6.11 -9.56 39.41
N GLY A 332 -4.98 -8.88 39.19
CA GLY A 332 -4.84 -7.88 38.14
C GLY A 332 -4.95 -8.48 36.74
N VAL A 333 -4.36 -9.67 36.55
CA VAL A 333 -4.47 -10.45 35.30
C VAL A 333 -4.66 -11.94 35.62
N GLU A 334 -5.61 -12.60 34.96
CA GLU A 334 -5.86 -14.03 35.11
C GLU A 334 -6.04 -14.71 33.74
N PHE A 335 -5.36 -15.83 33.53
CA PHE A 335 -5.50 -16.70 32.37
C PHE A 335 -6.21 -17.99 32.77
N LYS A 336 -7.28 -18.36 32.06
CA LYS A 336 -8.07 -19.56 32.30
C LYS A 336 -8.09 -20.44 31.07
N ASN A 337 -7.28 -21.47 31.05
CA ASN A 337 -7.16 -22.47 29.96
C ASN A 337 -7.00 -21.79 28.57
N VAL A 338 -6.06 -20.85 28.48
CA VAL A 338 -5.92 -19.98 27.30
C VAL A 338 -5.04 -20.63 26.26
N SER A 339 -5.56 -20.68 25.02
CA SER A 339 -4.78 -21.08 23.84
C SER A 339 -4.89 -20.02 22.74
N LEU A 340 -3.82 -19.86 21.97
CA LEU A 340 -3.77 -18.96 20.80
C LEU A 340 -3.15 -19.70 19.62
N THR A 341 -3.91 -19.73 18.51
CA THR A 341 -3.42 -20.18 17.20
C THR A 341 -3.53 -19.00 16.22
N TYR A 342 -2.42 -18.60 15.62
CA TYR A 342 -2.44 -17.53 14.60
C TYR A 342 -3.11 -18.01 13.31
N SER A 343 -3.76 -17.09 12.61
CA SER A 343 -4.38 -17.37 11.32
C SER A 343 -3.36 -17.93 10.33
N GLY A 344 -3.65 -19.11 9.75
CA GLY A 344 -2.74 -19.79 8.82
C GLY A 344 -1.64 -20.63 9.50
N SER A 345 -1.54 -20.67 10.83
CA SER A 345 -0.67 -21.58 11.56
C SER A 345 -1.34 -22.95 11.74
N GLY A 346 -0.56 -24.03 11.56
CA GLY A 346 -1.06 -25.40 11.77
C GLY A 346 -1.02 -25.88 13.23
N ALA A 347 -0.36 -25.12 14.13
CA ALA A 347 -0.19 -25.45 15.55
C ALA A 347 -0.45 -24.24 16.44
N PRO A 348 -0.89 -24.43 17.71
CA PRO A 348 -1.05 -23.36 18.66
C PRO A 348 0.31 -22.74 19.03
N SER A 349 0.35 -21.43 19.18
CA SER A 349 1.55 -20.71 19.65
C SER A 349 1.64 -20.65 21.17
N VAL A 350 0.50 -20.76 21.86
CA VAL A 350 0.38 -21.05 23.30
C VAL A 350 -0.84 -21.93 23.51
N GLU A 351 -0.74 -22.88 24.45
CA GLU A 351 -1.78 -23.89 24.68
C GLU A 351 -2.01 -24.13 26.16
N GLY A 352 -3.28 -24.10 26.58
CA GLY A 352 -3.74 -24.49 27.91
C GLY A 352 -3.17 -23.66 29.08
N ILE A 353 -2.84 -22.39 28.84
CA ILE A 353 -2.18 -21.52 29.84
C ILE A 353 -3.14 -21.19 30.99
N ASN A 354 -2.68 -21.44 32.23
CA ASN A 354 -3.42 -21.09 33.45
C ASN A 354 -2.48 -20.43 34.46
N PHE A 355 -2.76 -19.18 34.85
CA PHE A 355 -2.09 -18.52 35.97
C PHE A 355 -2.86 -17.29 36.46
N LYS A 356 -2.49 -16.79 37.64
CA LYS A 356 -3.00 -15.55 38.22
C LYS A 356 -1.83 -14.64 38.59
N ALA A 357 -1.91 -13.38 38.18
CA ALA A 357 -1.01 -12.32 38.58
C ALA A 357 -1.77 -11.34 39.51
N MET A 358 -1.35 -11.24 40.75
CA MET A 358 -1.97 -10.30 41.69
C MET A 358 -1.53 -8.87 41.38
N LYS A 359 -2.32 -7.88 41.80
CA LYS A 359 -1.97 -6.46 41.63
C LYS A 359 -0.62 -6.14 42.26
N GLY A 360 0.20 -5.38 41.52
CA GLY A 360 1.54 -4.97 41.98
C GLY A 360 2.62 -6.06 41.88
N GLN A 361 2.29 -7.29 41.51
CA GLN A 361 3.29 -8.34 41.31
C GLN A 361 4.10 -8.14 40.03
N THR A 362 5.34 -8.59 40.05
CA THR A 362 6.21 -8.71 38.87
C THR A 362 6.22 -10.15 38.40
N ILE A 363 5.74 -10.37 37.17
CA ILE A 363 5.67 -11.66 36.50
C ILE A 363 6.79 -11.76 35.47
N GLY A 364 7.69 -12.71 35.63
CA GLY A 364 8.69 -13.07 34.63
C GLY A 364 8.15 -14.08 33.64
N VAL A 365 8.41 -13.88 32.32
CA VAL A 365 8.10 -14.88 31.29
C VAL A 365 9.39 -15.24 30.58
N ILE A 366 9.82 -16.50 30.69
CA ILE A 366 11.08 -16.99 30.11
C ILE A 366 10.84 -18.24 29.25
N GLY A 367 11.76 -18.51 28.35
CA GLY A 367 11.74 -19.67 27.44
C GLY A 367 12.57 -19.45 26.19
N GLY A 368 12.73 -20.46 25.38
CA GLY A 368 13.45 -20.41 24.10
C GLY A 368 12.84 -19.44 23.09
N THR A 369 13.56 -19.20 21.99
CA THR A 369 13.00 -18.44 20.85
C THR A 369 11.86 -19.25 20.23
N GLY A 370 10.71 -18.63 20.02
CA GLY A 370 9.53 -19.31 19.48
C GLY A 370 8.63 -19.99 20.52
N SER A 371 8.97 -19.98 21.82
CA SER A 371 8.18 -20.64 22.87
C SER A 371 6.84 -19.95 23.22
N GLY A 372 6.41 -18.91 22.49
CA GLY A 372 5.10 -18.28 22.70
C GLY A 372 5.08 -17.10 23.67
N LYS A 373 6.23 -16.61 24.20
CA LYS A 373 6.31 -15.51 25.21
C LYS A 373 5.56 -14.24 24.78
N SER A 374 5.90 -13.68 23.63
CA SER A 374 5.24 -12.49 23.10
C SER A 374 3.76 -12.75 22.77
N SER A 375 3.43 -13.96 22.30
CA SER A 375 2.05 -14.36 22.05
C SER A 375 1.21 -14.32 23.33
N LEU A 376 1.77 -14.80 24.44
CA LEU A 376 1.12 -14.78 25.76
C LEU A 376 0.78 -13.35 26.20
N VAL A 377 1.79 -12.46 26.23
CA VAL A 377 1.59 -11.11 26.78
C VAL A 377 0.76 -10.23 25.84
N ASN A 378 0.74 -10.49 24.53
CA ASN A 378 -0.09 -9.76 23.56
C ASN A 378 -1.60 -10.01 23.72
N LEU A 379 -2.01 -11.06 24.43
CA LEU A 379 -3.40 -11.32 24.76
C LEU A 379 -3.95 -10.37 25.83
N ILE A 380 -3.10 -9.85 26.72
CA ILE A 380 -3.50 -8.96 27.83
C ILE A 380 -4.09 -7.63 27.30
N PRO A 381 -3.40 -6.86 26.40
CA PRO A 381 -3.97 -5.67 25.78
C PRO A 381 -4.93 -5.99 24.61
N ARG A 382 -5.29 -7.27 24.46
CA ARG A 382 -6.15 -7.76 23.39
C ARG A 382 -5.67 -7.28 22.01
N LEU A 383 -4.37 -7.54 21.70
CA LEU A 383 -3.85 -7.37 20.32
C LEU A 383 -4.31 -8.52 19.42
N TYR A 384 -4.50 -9.68 20.02
CA TYR A 384 -5.11 -10.88 19.45
C TYR A 384 -6.17 -11.41 20.40
N ASP A 385 -7.20 -12.05 19.89
CA ASP A 385 -8.17 -12.79 20.69
C ASP A 385 -7.68 -14.21 20.93
N ALA A 386 -7.82 -14.70 22.17
CA ALA A 386 -7.59 -16.11 22.48
C ALA A 386 -8.53 -16.99 21.65
N THR A 387 -7.99 -18.09 21.08
CA THR A 387 -8.76 -19.08 20.32
C THR A 387 -9.56 -19.98 21.25
N GLN A 388 -9.05 -20.23 22.46
CA GLN A 388 -9.74 -20.96 23.52
C GLN A 388 -9.43 -20.32 24.88
N GLY A 389 -10.32 -20.53 25.85
CA GLY A 389 -10.18 -20.01 27.20
C GLY A 389 -10.49 -18.53 27.33
N GLU A 390 -10.14 -17.96 28.49
CA GLU A 390 -10.46 -16.59 28.86
C GLU A 390 -9.25 -15.89 29.47
N VAL A 391 -9.02 -14.65 29.03
CA VAL A 391 -8.06 -13.72 29.66
C VAL A 391 -8.87 -12.66 30.38
N LEU A 392 -8.61 -12.48 31.67
CA LEU A 392 -9.29 -11.47 32.48
C LEU A 392 -8.29 -10.42 32.95
N VAL A 393 -8.71 -9.17 32.91
CA VAL A 393 -8.02 -8.02 33.50
C VAL A 393 -8.96 -7.39 34.53
N ASP A 394 -8.52 -7.23 35.77
CA ASP A 394 -9.36 -6.81 36.89
C ASP A 394 -10.67 -7.64 36.97
N GLY A 395 -10.61 -8.96 36.70
CA GLY A 395 -11.72 -9.89 36.76
C GLY A 395 -12.76 -9.80 35.64
N VAL A 396 -12.57 -8.92 34.67
CA VAL A 396 -13.42 -8.78 33.49
C VAL A 396 -12.70 -9.39 32.28
N ASN A 397 -13.42 -10.17 31.46
CA ASN A 397 -12.86 -10.75 30.25
C ASN A 397 -12.44 -9.64 29.27
N VAL A 398 -11.23 -9.74 28.70
CA VAL A 398 -10.71 -8.74 27.76
C VAL A 398 -11.61 -8.54 26.52
N LYS A 399 -12.44 -9.55 26.19
CA LYS A 399 -13.41 -9.48 25.08
C LYS A 399 -14.61 -8.58 25.40
N ASP A 400 -14.93 -8.40 26.69
CA ASP A 400 -16.08 -7.61 27.13
C ASP A 400 -15.73 -6.13 27.35
N TYR A 401 -14.44 -5.81 27.42
CA TYR A 401 -13.97 -4.45 27.53
C TYR A 401 -14.17 -3.64 26.25
N ASP A 402 -14.49 -2.35 26.39
CA ASP A 402 -14.17 -1.33 25.41
C ASP A 402 -12.66 -1.35 25.16
N ILE A 403 -12.24 -1.51 23.90
CA ILE A 403 -10.83 -1.71 23.54
C ILE A 403 -9.96 -0.52 23.97
N GLU A 404 -10.47 0.71 23.87
CA GLU A 404 -9.76 1.91 24.30
C GLU A 404 -9.59 1.92 25.83
N ALA A 405 -10.63 1.57 26.57
CA ALA A 405 -10.57 1.48 28.03
C ALA A 405 -9.57 0.43 28.49
N LEU A 406 -9.57 -0.77 27.91
CA LEU A 406 -8.59 -1.82 28.21
C LEU A 406 -7.15 -1.36 27.93
N ARG A 407 -6.92 -0.81 26.73
CA ARG A 407 -5.58 -0.37 26.29
C ARG A 407 -5.09 0.87 27.05
N ASN A 408 -5.98 1.63 27.69
CA ASN A 408 -5.59 2.69 28.61
C ASN A 408 -5.08 2.17 29.94
N LYS A 409 -5.58 1.01 30.40
CA LYS A 409 -5.07 0.31 31.61
C LYS A 409 -3.74 -0.40 31.39
N VAL A 410 -3.43 -0.81 30.15
CA VAL A 410 -2.26 -1.62 29.82
C VAL A 410 -1.21 -0.78 29.08
N GLY A 411 -0.04 -0.61 29.67
CA GLY A 411 1.15 -0.08 29.01
C GLY A 411 1.96 -1.22 28.42
N ILE A 412 2.21 -1.19 27.11
CA ILE A 412 3.02 -2.22 26.46
C ILE A 412 4.24 -1.63 25.76
N VAL A 413 5.41 -2.22 26.00
CA VAL A 413 6.65 -1.97 25.29
C VAL A 413 6.93 -3.18 24.42
N MET A 414 6.80 -3.00 23.12
CA MET A 414 7.02 -4.06 22.12
C MET A 414 8.51 -4.40 22.00
N GLN A 415 8.82 -5.64 21.61
CA GLN A 415 10.18 -6.11 21.37
C GLN A 415 10.96 -5.19 20.41
N LYS A 416 10.32 -4.73 19.33
CA LYS A 416 10.91 -3.78 18.41
C LYS A 416 10.59 -2.34 18.84
N ALA A 417 11.62 -1.60 19.27
CA ALA A 417 11.47 -0.19 19.61
C ALA A 417 11.17 0.66 18.36
N VAL A 418 9.94 1.14 18.24
CA VAL A 418 9.48 1.99 17.14
C VAL A 418 9.13 3.38 17.67
N LEU A 419 9.83 4.39 17.16
CA LEU A 419 9.52 5.80 17.38
C LEU A 419 9.04 6.43 16.07
N PHE A 420 8.09 7.35 16.19
CA PHE A 420 7.56 8.09 15.05
C PHE A 420 8.37 9.36 14.81
N LYS A 421 8.45 9.77 13.54
CA LYS A 421 9.02 11.06 13.17
C LYS A 421 8.21 12.18 13.81
N GLY A 422 8.90 13.05 14.54
CA GLY A 422 8.31 14.14 15.32
C GLY A 422 9.17 14.44 16.53
N THR A 423 8.70 15.23 17.47
CA THR A 423 9.43 15.56 18.68
C THR A 423 9.38 14.43 19.73
N ILE A 424 10.27 14.46 20.73
CA ILE A 424 10.18 13.56 21.89
C ILE A 424 8.82 13.75 22.57
N ARG A 425 8.37 15.00 22.75
CA ARG A 425 7.05 15.35 23.30
C ARG A 425 5.91 14.66 22.55
N GLU A 426 5.88 14.76 21.23
CA GLU A 426 4.84 14.12 20.39
C GLU A 426 4.84 12.60 20.54
N ASN A 427 6.02 11.98 20.65
CA ASN A 427 6.13 10.55 20.93
C ASN A 427 5.61 10.18 22.31
N MET A 428 5.81 11.01 23.35
CA MET A 428 5.23 10.79 24.69
C MET A 428 3.70 10.97 24.67
N TRP A 429 3.17 11.94 23.91
CA TRP A 429 1.74 12.15 23.76
C TRP A 429 0.99 10.98 23.09
N MET A 430 1.69 10.10 22.37
CA MET A 430 1.08 8.85 21.94
C MET A 430 0.76 7.91 23.11
N GLY A 431 1.53 7.99 24.19
CA GLY A 431 1.23 7.28 25.42
C GLY A 431 0.06 7.93 26.18
N LYS A 432 0.09 9.26 26.37
CA LYS A 432 -0.96 10.03 27.02
C LYS A 432 -1.08 11.40 26.35
N LYS A 433 -2.16 11.60 25.60
CA LYS A 433 -2.43 12.87 24.91
C LYS A 433 -2.49 14.03 25.90
N GLY A 434 -1.70 15.09 25.65
CA GLY A 434 -1.66 16.26 26.49
C GLY A 434 -0.96 16.07 27.85
N ALA A 435 -0.09 15.04 27.99
CA ALA A 435 0.75 14.89 29.17
C ALA A 435 1.57 16.16 29.39
N THR A 436 1.63 16.65 30.67
CA THR A 436 2.42 17.83 31.04
C THR A 436 3.91 17.50 31.03
N ASP A 437 4.76 18.53 30.99
CA ASP A 437 6.21 18.35 30.98
C ASP A 437 6.68 17.60 32.25
N GLU A 438 6.05 17.86 33.41
CA GLU A 438 6.35 17.18 34.67
C GLU A 438 6.01 15.67 34.56
N GLN A 439 4.88 15.30 33.94
CA GLN A 439 4.48 13.90 33.73
C GLN A 439 5.44 13.19 32.76
N ILE A 440 5.88 13.91 31.75
CA ILE A 440 6.86 13.39 30.80
C ILE A 440 8.20 13.21 31.50
N ASP A 441 8.64 14.17 32.29
CA ASP A 441 9.90 14.12 33.02
C ASP A 441 9.93 12.99 34.06
N GLU A 442 8.83 12.76 34.80
CA GLU A 442 8.68 11.60 35.68
C GLU A 442 8.86 10.28 34.91
N ALA A 443 8.22 10.17 33.74
CA ALA A 443 8.35 8.98 32.89
C ALA A 443 9.76 8.80 32.31
N LEU A 444 10.43 9.89 31.94
CA LEU A 444 11.81 9.90 31.47
C LEU A 444 12.79 9.50 32.56
N GLU A 445 12.53 9.91 33.79
CA GLU A 445 13.36 9.55 34.97
C GLU A 445 13.22 8.06 35.26
N ILE A 446 12.00 7.54 35.35
CA ILE A 446 11.74 6.11 35.58
C ILE A 446 12.39 5.26 34.46
N SER A 447 12.27 5.66 33.21
CA SER A 447 12.84 4.94 32.06
C SER A 447 14.35 5.13 31.89
N GLN A 448 15.03 5.83 32.77
CA GLN A 448 16.45 6.16 32.70
C GLN A 448 16.81 6.96 31.43
N SER A 449 15.88 7.80 30.94
CA SER A 449 16.01 8.56 29.70
C SER A 449 16.33 10.02 29.90
N LYS A 450 16.10 10.58 31.10
CA LYS A 450 16.14 12.01 31.37
C LYS A 450 17.50 12.63 31.04
N GLU A 451 18.58 12.01 31.47
CA GLU A 451 19.95 12.51 31.25
C GLU A 451 20.26 12.75 29.75
N PHE A 452 20.01 11.75 28.90
CA PHE A 452 20.30 11.92 27.47
C PHE A 452 19.31 12.86 26.79
N VAL A 453 18.05 12.94 27.25
CA VAL A 453 17.05 13.88 26.70
C VAL A 453 17.45 15.31 27.06
N ASP A 454 17.88 15.56 28.31
CA ASP A 454 18.33 16.87 28.76
C ASP A 454 19.62 17.31 28.04
N SER A 455 20.46 16.37 27.56
CA SER A 455 21.63 16.66 26.74
C SER A 455 21.31 17.03 25.28
N LYS A 456 20.07 16.80 24.82
CA LYS A 456 19.67 17.14 23.45
C LYS A 456 19.28 18.61 23.31
N GLN A 457 19.71 19.24 22.22
CA GLN A 457 19.29 20.60 21.89
C GLN A 457 17.77 20.64 21.67
N GLY A 458 17.07 21.48 22.44
CA GLY A 458 15.61 21.56 22.42
C GLY A 458 14.91 20.56 23.35
N ARG A 459 15.64 19.67 24.03
CA ARG A 459 15.13 18.76 25.04
C ARG A 459 13.90 17.96 24.58
N LEU A 460 12.71 18.21 25.11
CA LEU A 460 11.46 17.53 24.68
C LEU A 460 11.05 17.85 23.25
N ASP A 461 11.50 18.98 22.72
CA ASP A 461 11.22 19.40 21.33
C ASP A 461 12.29 18.93 20.33
N TYR A 462 13.27 18.13 20.80
CA TYR A 462 14.24 17.47 19.90
C TYR A 462 13.53 16.57 18.91
N VAL A 463 13.85 16.73 17.61
CA VAL A 463 13.19 16.01 16.52
C VAL A 463 13.80 14.62 16.34
N ILE A 464 12.95 13.62 16.45
CA ILE A 464 13.25 12.21 16.16
C ILE A 464 13.01 11.96 14.67
N GLU A 465 13.98 11.37 13.98
CA GLU A 465 13.81 10.92 12.61
C GLU A 465 12.94 9.65 12.51
N GLN A 466 12.46 9.33 11.32
CA GLN A 466 11.63 8.15 11.07
C GLN A 466 12.29 6.86 11.60
N GLY A 467 11.61 6.17 12.52
CA GLY A 467 12.12 4.98 13.17
C GLY A 467 13.22 5.23 14.19
N GLY A 468 13.46 6.50 14.60
CA GLY A 468 14.48 6.87 15.60
C GLY A 468 15.92 6.65 15.10
N LYS A 469 16.18 6.80 13.80
CA LYS A 469 17.51 6.54 13.20
C LYS A 469 18.63 7.40 13.77
N ASN A 470 18.31 8.58 14.28
CA ASN A 470 19.24 9.51 14.91
C ASN A 470 19.45 9.24 16.42
N LEU A 471 18.97 8.09 16.93
CA LEU A 471 19.13 7.64 18.31
C LEU A 471 19.82 6.27 18.35
N SER A 472 20.57 6.01 19.43
CA SER A 472 21.13 4.67 19.67
C SER A 472 20.02 3.64 19.99
N GLY A 473 20.32 2.34 19.90
CA GLY A 473 19.36 1.27 20.22
C GLY A 473 18.79 1.41 21.63
N GLY A 474 19.65 1.60 22.63
CA GLY A 474 19.24 1.78 24.02
C GLY A 474 18.45 3.08 24.27
N GLN A 475 18.80 4.19 23.60
CA GLN A 475 18.02 5.43 23.68
C GLN A 475 16.60 5.25 23.12
N ARG A 476 16.46 4.60 21.95
CA ARG A 476 15.14 4.26 21.40
C ARG A 476 14.31 3.42 22.35
N GLN A 477 14.93 2.37 22.89
CA GLN A 477 14.25 1.46 23.83
C GLN A 477 13.75 2.21 25.07
N ARG A 478 14.61 3.00 25.72
CA ARG A 478 14.25 3.78 26.90
C ARG A 478 13.12 4.77 26.63
N LEU A 479 13.09 5.43 25.46
CA LEU A 479 11.98 6.32 25.08
C LEU A 479 10.67 5.54 24.83
N THR A 480 10.72 4.33 24.29
CA THR A 480 9.50 3.52 24.15
C THR A 480 8.98 3.06 25.52
N ILE A 481 9.86 2.81 26.49
CA ILE A 481 9.49 2.53 27.87
C ILE A 481 8.86 3.79 28.52
N ALA A 482 9.47 4.98 28.39
CA ALA A 482 8.90 6.23 28.86
C ALA A 482 7.48 6.46 28.32
N ARG A 483 7.29 6.22 27.02
CA ARG A 483 5.98 6.34 26.36
C ARG A 483 4.92 5.40 26.95
N ALA A 484 5.29 4.19 27.37
CA ALA A 484 4.37 3.27 28.03
C ALA A 484 4.06 3.70 29.47
N ILE A 485 5.03 4.24 30.19
CA ILE A 485 4.93 4.65 31.59
C ILE A 485 4.17 5.97 31.76
N VAL A 486 4.26 6.91 30.82
CA VAL A 486 3.67 8.27 30.96
C VAL A 486 2.16 8.26 31.24
N ARG A 487 1.47 7.18 30.83
CA ARG A 487 0.03 7.00 31.10
C ARG A 487 -0.27 6.46 32.49
N LYS A 488 0.75 6.03 33.28
CA LYS A 488 0.61 5.38 34.59
C LYS A 488 -0.31 4.15 34.54
N PRO A 489 0.04 3.11 33.73
CA PRO A 489 -0.82 1.95 33.52
C PRO A 489 -0.98 1.09 34.79
N ASP A 490 -2.11 0.37 34.88
CA ASP A 490 -2.36 -0.65 35.93
C ASP A 490 -1.55 -1.92 35.65
N VAL A 491 -1.35 -2.26 34.37
CA VAL A 491 -0.53 -3.39 33.90
C VAL A 491 0.55 -2.87 32.96
N LEU A 492 1.82 -3.18 33.23
CA LEU A 492 2.96 -2.79 32.40
C LEU A 492 3.60 -4.03 31.80
N ILE A 493 3.68 -4.11 30.49
CA ILE A 493 4.29 -5.22 29.74
C ILE A 493 5.60 -4.74 29.11
N LEU A 494 6.70 -5.42 29.41
CA LEU A 494 8.03 -5.18 28.87
C LEU A 494 8.46 -6.40 28.05
N ASP A 495 8.16 -6.40 26.73
CA ASP A 495 8.49 -7.53 25.86
C ASP A 495 9.91 -7.39 25.31
N ASP A 496 10.84 -8.20 25.84
CA ASP A 496 12.28 -8.25 25.56
C ASP A 496 12.96 -6.85 25.52
N SER A 497 12.42 -5.95 26.35
CA SER A 497 12.82 -4.54 26.34
C SER A 497 14.19 -4.29 26.97
N ALA A 498 14.73 -5.23 27.72
CA ALA A 498 16.03 -5.17 28.36
C ALA A 498 17.20 -5.58 27.44
N SER A 499 16.92 -6.21 26.29
CA SER A 499 17.97 -6.77 25.42
C SER A 499 18.92 -5.72 24.84
N ALA A 500 18.46 -4.48 24.66
CA ALA A 500 19.23 -3.35 24.16
C ALA A 500 19.83 -2.47 25.28
N LEU A 501 19.62 -2.83 26.55
CA LEU A 501 20.12 -2.09 27.72
C LEU A 501 21.33 -2.79 28.33
N ASP A 502 22.25 -2.01 28.90
CA ASP A 502 23.31 -2.55 29.76
C ASP A 502 22.71 -2.99 31.12
N PHE A 503 23.45 -3.84 31.83
CA PHE A 503 22.99 -4.42 33.10
C PHE A 503 22.67 -3.38 34.17
N ALA A 504 23.46 -2.30 34.28
CA ALA A 504 23.27 -1.26 35.29
C ALA A 504 21.99 -0.47 35.00
N THR A 505 21.77 -0.06 33.76
CA THR A 505 20.55 0.65 33.33
C THR A 505 19.31 -0.23 33.49
N ASP A 506 19.36 -1.54 33.15
CA ASP A 506 18.25 -2.47 33.35
C ASP A 506 17.90 -2.65 34.83
N ALA A 507 18.91 -2.79 35.72
CA ALA A 507 18.68 -2.88 37.16
C ALA A 507 18.07 -1.59 37.73
N ALA A 508 18.57 -0.41 37.31
CA ALA A 508 18.04 0.88 37.72
C ALA A 508 16.59 1.08 37.26
N LEU A 509 16.29 0.72 36.02
CA LEU A 509 14.94 0.75 35.46
C LEU A 509 13.96 -0.09 36.27
N ARG A 510 14.30 -1.36 36.54
CA ARG A 510 13.45 -2.25 37.34
C ARG A 510 13.21 -1.72 38.77
N LYS A 511 14.24 -1.19 39.39
CA LYS A 511 14.11 -0.54 40.71
C LYS A 511 13.17 0.68 40.67
N ALA A 512 13.28 1.50 39.61
CA ALA A 512 12.42 2.67 39.42
C ALA A 512 10.96 2.27 39.16
N ILE A 513 10.72 1.24 38.33
CA ILE A 513 9.36 0.72 38.08
C ILE A 513 8.71 0.19 39.36
N ARG A 514 9.43 -0.57 40.19
CA ARG A 514 8.93 -1.03 41.51
C ARG A 514 8.59 0.12 42.45
N GLY A 515 9.26 1.26 42.34
CA GLY A 515 9.02 2.47 43.13
C GLY A 515 7.88 3.36 42.60
N MET A 516 7.17 2.96 41.55
CA MET A 516 6.07 3.75 41.02
C MET A 516 4.88 3.81 41.98
N ASN A 517 4.31 4.99 42.17
CA ASN A 517 3.23 5.24 43.13
C ASN A 517 1.94 4.42 42.84
N ASN A 518 1.69 4.07 41.59
CA ASN A 518 0.53 3.28 41.20
C ASN A 518 0.75 1.76 41.25
N SER A 519 1.93 1.30 41.67
CA SER A 519 2.29 -0.12 41.86
C SER A 519 1.73 -1.02 40.75
N PRO A 520 2.11 -0.85 39.48
CA PRO A 520 1.53 -1.61 38.36
C PRO A 520 1.86 -3.11 38.51
N THR A 521 0.99 -3.98 37.98
CA THR A 521 1.34 -5.38 37.72
C THR A 521 2.28 -5.42 36.53
N VAL A 522 3.51 -5.93 36.69
CA VAL A 522 4.55 -5.85 35.66
C VAL A 522 4.80 -7.23 35.04
N PHE A 523 4.70 -7.32 33.72
CA PHE A 523 5.12 -8.49 32.96
C PHE A 523 6.46 -8.21 32.28
N ILE A 524 7.49 -8.98 32.62
CA ILE A 524 8.83 -8.88 32.03
C ILE A 524 9.06 -10.15 31.19
N VAL A 525 9.05 -10.00 29.89
CA VAL A 525 9.45 -11.05 28.95
C VAL A 525 10.93 -10.93 28.70
N SER A 526 11.69 -11.98 28.96
CA SER A 526 13.13 -11.97 28.72
C SER A 526 13.64 -13.37 28.39
N GLN A 527 14.73 -13.42 27.62
CA GLN A 527 15.53 -14.63 27.46
C GLN A 527 16.65 -14.71 28.51
N ARG A 528 16.88 -13.62 29.28
CA ARG A 528 17.94 -13.55 30.29
C ARG A 528 17.37 -13.89 31.66
N ALA A 529 17.84 -15.00 32.27
CA ALA A 529 17.43 -15.39 33.61
C ALA A 529 17.75 -14.30 34.65
N ALA A 530 18.91 -13.61 34.51
CA ALA A 530 19.32 -12.52 35.38
C ALA A 530 18.31 -11.37 35.48
N SER A 531 17.52 -11.12 34.46
CA SER A 531 16.47 -10.09 34.46
C SER A 531 15.22 -10.49 35.25
N LEU A 532 15.05 -11.79 35.54
CA LEU A 532 13.83 -12.35 36.12
C LEU A 532 14.00 -12.91 37.54
N MET A 533 15.23 -13.08 38.05
CA MET A 533 15.52 -13.69 39.34
C MET A 533 14.76 -13.05 40.53
N TYR A 534 14.35 -11.80 40.38
CA TYR A 534 13.63 -11.05 41.43
C TYR A 534 12.13 -10.94 41.13
N ALA A 535 11.60 -11.67 40.17
CA ALA A 535 10.16 -11.72 39.89
C ALA A 535 9.42 -12.50 40.97
N ASP A 536 8.20 -12.07 41.31
CA ASP A 536 7.36 -12.73 42.29
C ASP A 536 6.83 -14.07 41.79
N LEU A 537 6.67 -14.18 40.48
CA LEU A 537 6.30 -15.41 39.80
C LEU A 537 7.03 -15.43 38.43
N ILE A 538 7.65 -16.55 38.10
CA ILE A 538 8.26 -16.80 36.80
C ILE A 538 7.45 -17.90 36.09
N ILE A 539 7.05 -17.65 34.84
CA ILE A 539 6.40 -18.60 33.95
C ILE A 539 7.43 -19.07 32.92
N VAL A 540 7.74 -20.34 32.92
CA VAL A 540 8.66 -20.96 31.98
C VAL A 540 7.84 -21.55 30.84
N LEU A 541 8.05 -21.04 29.63
CA LEU A 541 7.39 -21.53 28.42
C LEU A 541 8.34 -22.38 27.59
N ASP A 542 7.87 -23.55 27.19
CA ASP A 542 8.52 -24.43 26.25
C ASP A 542 7.51 -24.92 25.23
N ASP A 543 7.80 -24.75 23.94
CA ASP A 543 6.95 -25.15 22.81
C ASP A 543 5.45 -24.78 22.98
N GLY A 544 5.18 -23.56 23.45
CA GLY A 544 3.82 -23.03 23.65
C GLY A 544 3.12 -23.48 24.93
N GLN A 545 3.71 -24.35 25.75
CA GLN A 545 3.16 -24.84 27.00
C GLN A 545 3.93 -24.35 28.21
N VAL A 546 3.31 -24.40 29.40
CA VAL A 546 3.97 -24.05 30.65
C VAL A 546 4.78 -25.25 31.15
N ALA A 547 6.10 -25.14 31.07
CA ALA A 547 7.04 -26.14 31.60
C ALA A 547 7.21 -26.04 33.13
N GLY A 548 7.00 -24.86 33.70
CA GLY A 548 7.08 -24.64 35.15
C GLY A 548 6.63 -23.25 35.54
N MET A 549 6.15 -23.08 36.76
CA MET A 549 5.81 -21.80 37.39
C MET A 549 6.26 -21.81 38.85
N GLY A 550 6.82 -20.67 39.30
CA GLY A 550 7.29 -20.50 40.69
C GLY A 550 8.27 -19.34 40.81
N THR A 551 8.87 -19.21 41.96
CA THR A 551 9.98 -18.30 42.21
C THR A 551 11.26 -18.84 41.59
N HIS A 552 12.31 -18.00 41.51
CA HIS A 552 13.62 -18.39 41.00
C HIS A 552 14.16 -19.67 41.67
N ASP A 553 14.13 -19.71 43.03
CA ASP A 553 14.68 -20.84 43.81
C ASP A 553 13.86 -22.11 43.62
N GLU A 554 12.52 -22.02 43.57
CA GLU A 554 11.62 -23.14 43.31
C GLU A 554 11.84 -23.73 41.91
N LEU A 555 12.04 -22.90 40.91
CA LEU A 555 12.25 -23.34 39.53
C LEU A 555 13.65 -23.94 39.31
N LEU A 556 14.66 -23.46 40.01
CA LEU A 556 15.98 -24.09 39.99
C LEU A 556 15.95 -25.51 40.58
N ALA A 557 15.10 -25.73 41.57
CA ALA A 557 14.96 -27.02 42.23
C ALA A 557 14.08 -27.99 41.41
N ASN A 558 13.01 -27.49 40.76
CA ASN A 558 11.91 -28.33 40.27
C ASN A 558 11.65 -28.27 38.75
N CYS A 559 12.30 -27.35 38.02
CA CYS A 559 12.07 -27.15 36.57
C CYS A 559 13.38 -27.35 35.78
N GLU A 560 13.49 -28.46 35.08
CA GLU A 560 14.69 -28.81 34.30
C GLU A 560 14.96 -27.78 33.19
N VAL A 561 13.92 -27.33 32.46
CA VAL A 561 14.01 -26.31 31.41
C VAL A 561 14.56 -25.00 31.94
N TYR A 562 14.07 -24.53 33.10
CA TYR A 562 14.57 -23.31 33.73
C TYR A 562 16.03 -23.43 34.15
N LYS A 563 16.38 -24.58 34.72
CA LYS A 563 17.74 -24.88 35.16
C LYS A 563 18.71 -24.91 34.00
N GLU A 564 18.36 -25.51 32.88
CA GLU A 564 19.17 -25.50 31.65
C GLU A 564 19.38 -24.08 31.13
N ILE A 565 18.30 -23.27 31.05
CA ILE A 565 18.40 -21.86 30.63
C ILE A 565 19.35 -21.10 31.56
N TYR A 566 19.20 -21.27 32.87
CA TYR A 566 20.04 -20.59 33.88
C TYR A 566 21.51 -21.02 33.77
N GLU A 567 21.78 -22.33 33.79
CA GLU A 567 23.13 -22.87 33.71
C GLU A 567 23.83 -22.50 32.41
N SER A 568 23.12 -22.46 31.29
CA SER A 568 23.69 -22.03 30.00
C SER A 568 24.21 -20.58 30.01
N GLN A 569 23.65 -19.73 30.89
CA GLN A 569 24.01 -18.31 30.98
C GLN A 569 25.09 -18.05 32.04
N PHE A 570 25.14 -18.82 33.13
CA PHE A 570 26.02 -18.58 34.27
C PHE A 570 27.23 -19.52 34.30
N LYS A 571 27.14 -20.78 33.85
CA LYS A 571 28.29 -21.68 33.78
C LYS A 571 29.37 -21.25 32.77
N LYS A 572 29.00 -20.50 31.72
CA LYS A 572 29.98 -19.91 30.79
C LYS A 572 30.77 -18.76 31.40
N ALA A 573 30.21 -18.03 32.36
CA ALA A 573 30.92 -16.93 33.03
C ALA A 573 32.08 -17.42 33.91
N ASP A 574 31.92 -18.58 34.56
CA ASP A 574 32.95 -19.17 35.41
C ASP A 574 34.11 -19.82 34.61
N SER A 575 33.85 -20.22 33.36
CA SER A 575 34.89 -20.82 32.51
C SER A 575 35.71 -19.80 31.72
N GLU A 576 35.25 -18.58 31.54
CA GLU A 576 35.98 -17.49 30.88
C GLU A 576 36.70 -16.56 31.88
N GLY A 577 36.35 -16.63 33.17
CA GLY A 577 37.02 -15.85 34.27
C GLY A 577 38.30 -16.43 34.78
N GLY A 578 38.79 -17.53 34.23
CA GLY A 578 39.96 -18.29 34.74
C GLY A 578 41.27 -18.14 33.95
N VAL A 579 41.43 -17.10 33.07
CA VAL A 579 42.72 -16.77 32.46
C VAL A 579 42.90 -15.24 32.52
N ALA A 580 43.56 -14.77 33.56
CA ALA A 580 44.17 -13.46 33.64
C ALA A 580 45.68 -13.60 33.46
#